data_b84116dcfe72d603220d15244e1abba7
#
_entry.id   b84116dcfe72d603220d15244e1abba7
#
_cell.length_a   1.000
_cell.length_b   1.000
_cell.length_c   1.000
_cell.angle_alpha   90.00
_cell.angle_beta   90.00
_cell.angle_gamma   90.00
#
_symmetry.space_group_name_H-M   'P 1'
#
loop_
_entity.id
_entity.type
_entity.pdbx_description
1 polymer ?
#
loop_
_entity_poly.entity_id
_entity_poly.type
_entity_poly.pdbx_seq_one_letter_code
_entity_poly.pdbx_strand_id
1 'polypeptide(L)'
;MPILFEIRYPSRWYTKLLVLVLGLLFFTLLATGSIAAFLTYRIIKPQRTSSEISRESFPGRPDSVDFTVPGGGLRHGWFFPGRVGAPTVVLCHGYESSRGELLTLISELQDHQYNVFAFDFAGHGAIGGISTLGYEEAAEVRAAIDTLALRIDVDPARFGLWGYNLGAYAALSEAEKDSRVRTIILDSVYDDPAQLVMVEVKKAGLGRFQFLIHWTQHGFRWINHQYRDVPPLSKSLGQLAGVPKLFIEAIDQPDLAEATREIFLEAPRPREEAVLGRGNFVSMDDDDKRLYENRVVSFFLLHLPATGKPPK
;
A
#
# COMPACT_ATOMS: atom_id res chain seq x y z
N MET A 1 -25.19 -39.87 40.47
CA MET A 1 -24.09 -40.79 40.08
C MET A 1 -23.18 -40.03 39.13
N PRO A 2 -21.96 -39.63 39.50
CA PRO A 2 -21.02 -39.04 38.56
C PRO A 2 -20.42 -40.16 37.72
N ILE A 3 -20.55 -40.05 36.41
CA ILE A 3 -19.89 -40.95 35.45
C ILE A 3 -18.42 -40.53 35.41
N LEU A 4 -17.59 -41.18 36.22
CA LEU A 4 -16.14 -41.09 36.13
C LEU A 4 -15.71 -41.80 34.85
N PHE A 5 -15.34 -41.03 33.83
CA PHE A 5 -14.62 -41.53 32.68
C PHE A 5 -13.21 -41.98 33.16
N GLU A 6 -13.06 -43.28 33.50
CA GLU A 6 -11.75 -43.88 33.68
C GLU A 6 -11.03 -43.86 32.34
N ILE A 7 -10.09 -42.93 32.15
CA ILE A 7 -9.16 -42.95 31.02
C ILE A 7 -8.23 -44.15 31.26
N ARG A 8 -8.59 -45.31 30.70
CA ARG A 8 -7.74 -46.51 30.68
C ARG A 8 -6.50 -46.21 29.83
N TYR A 9 -5.37 -45.95 30.46
CA TYR A 9 -4.09 -45.83 29.78
C TYR A 9 -3.76 -47.12 29.03
N PRO A 10 -3.44 -47.06 27.73
CA PRO A 10 -3.11 -48.25 26.96
C PRO A 10 -1.86 -48.91 27.53
N SER A 11 -1.93 -50.21 27.80
CA SER A 11 -0.88 -51.01 28.44
C SER A 11 0.35 -51.27 27.56
N ARG A 12 0.25 -50.96 26.25
CA ARG A 12 1.31 -51.24 25.28
C ARG A 12 2.15 -50.01 25.04
N TRP A 13 3.48 -50.10 25.05
CA TRP A 13 4.43 -48.96 24.92
C TRP A 13 4.21 -48.14 23.62
N TYR A 14 3.86 -48.79 22.51
CA TYR A 14 3.60 -48.12 21.23
C TYR A 14 2.34 -47.26 21.26
N THR A 15 1.34 -47.57 22.07
CA THR A 15 0.14 -46.73 22.21
C THR A 15 0.44 -45.51 23.07
N LYS A 16 1.32 -45.61 24.07
CA LYS A 16 1.82 -44.45 24.83
C LYS A 16 2.69 -43.54 23.93
N LEU A 17 3.53 -44.13 23.08
CA LEU A 17 4.33 -43.41 22.11
C LEU A 17 3.42 -42.71 21.09
N LEU A 18 2.40 -43.40 20.57
CA LEU A 18 1.44 -42.77 19.64
C LEU A 18 0.71 -41.60 20.26
N VAL A 19 0.21 -41.71 21.50
CA VAL A 19 -0.44 -40.60 22.22
C VAL A 19 0.53 -39.44 22.43
N LEU A 20 1.79 -39.71 22.78
CA LEU A 20 2.81 -38.67 22.95
C LEU A 20 3.09 -37.96 21.62
N VAL A 21 3.24 -38.69 20.50
CA VAL A 21 3.47 -38.13 19.17
C VAL A 21 2.28 -37.27 18.71
N LEU A 22 1.05 -37.83 18.86
CA LEU A 22 -0.16 -37.08 18.52
C LEU A 22 -0.32 -35.81 19.39
N GLY A 23 -0.01 -35.90 20.69
CA GLY A 23 0.00 -34.77 21.59
C GLY A 23 1.02 -33.71 21.15
N LEU A 24 2.24 -34.13 20.81
CA LEU A 24 3.29 -33.21 20.32
C LEU A 24 2.87 -32.55 19.00
N LEU A 25 2.33 -33.32 18.06
CA LEU A 25 1.80 -32.77 16.80
C LEU A 25 0.68 -31.78 17.05
N PHE A 26 -0.28 -32.09 17.92
CA PHE A 26 -1.37 -31.17 18.27
C PHE A 26 -0.84 -29.85 18.85
N PHE A 27 0.05 -29.91 19.83
CA PHE A 27 0.63 -28.70 20.43
C PHE A 27 1.48 -27.92 19.43
N THR A 28 2.21 -28.59 18.54
CA THR A 28 2.99 -27.91 17.47
C THR A 28 2.06 -27.19 16.50
N LEU A 29 0.97 -27.82 16.05
CA LEU A 29 -0.03 -27.21 15.18
C LEU A 29 -0.73 -26.03 15.86
N LEU A 30 -1.08 -26.18 17.14
CA LEU A 30 -1.70 -25.11 17.92
C LEU A 30 -0.75 -23.91 18.06
N ALA A 31 0.52 -24.15 18.40
CA ALA A 31 1.51 -23.09 18.55
C ALA A 31 1.79 -22.37 17.21
N THR A 32 1.97 -23.11 16.13
CA THR A 32 2.21 -22.53 14.80
C THR A 32 0.99 -21.77 14.28
N GLY A 33 -0.21 -22.28 14.48
CA GLY A 33 -1.47 -21.60 14.15
C GLY A 33 -1.65 -20.31 14.95
N SER A 34 -1.30 -20.31 16.24
CA SER A 34 -1.36 -19.13 17.08
C SER A 34 -0.36 -18.06 16.64
N ILE A 35 0.84 -18.46 16.25
CA ILE A 35 1.85 -17.53 15.70
C ILE A 35 1.35 -16.94 14.38
N ALA A 36 0.84 -17.74 13.47
CA ALA A 36 0.32 -17.26 12.19
C ALA A 36 -0.88 -16.30 12.38
N ALA A 37 -1.79 -16.62 13.31
CA ALA A 37 -2.91 -15.74 13.65
C ALA A 37 -2.43 -14.40 14.24
N PHE A 38 -1.43 -14.43 15.13
CA PHE A 38 -0.80 -13.23 15.68
C PHE A 38 -0.14 -12.39 14.59
N LEU A 39 0.62 -13.00 13.68
CA LEU A 39 1.25 -12.31 12.56
C LEU A 39 0.17 -11.68 11.65
N THR A 40 -0.87 -12.43 11.30
CA THR A 40 -2.00 -11.91 10.52
C THR A 40 -2.60 -10.67 11.20
N TYR A 41 -2.89 -10.77 12.50
CA TYR A 41 -3.42 -9.63 13.27
C TYR A 41 -2.49 -8.42 13.25
N ARG A 42 -1.19 -8.64 13.44
CA ARG A 42 -0.17 -7.56 13.42
C ARG A 42 -0.08 -6.89 12.05
N ILE A 43 -0.19 -7.66 10.97
CA ILE A 43 -0.11 -7.16 9.60
C ILE A 43 -1.36 -6.36 9.22
N ILE A 44 -2.57 -6.83 9.54
CA ILE A 44 -3.79 -6.08 9.25
C ILE A 44 -4.00 -4.89 10.18
N LYS A 45 -3.30 -4.85 11.32
CA LYS A 45 -3.32 -3.74 12.27
C LYS A 45 -1.90 -3.21 12.48
N PRO A 46 -1.36 -2.48 11.49
CA PRO A 46 0.01 -1.98 11.52
C PRO A 46 0.28 -1.05 12.69
N GLN A 47 1.54 -0.86 13.01
CA GLN A 47 1.95 0.17 13.94
C GLN A 47 1.72 1.53 13.29
N ARG A 48 0.93 2.36 13.95
CA ARG A 48 0.64 3.70 13.44
C ARG A 48 1.81 4.63 13.74
N THR A 49 2.45 5.11 12.71
CA THR A 49 3.44 6.18 12.79
C THR A 49 2.70 7.51 12.76
N SER A 50 2.43 8.11 13.91
CA SER A 50 1.97 9.49 13.94
C SER A 50 3.18 10.39 13.71
N SER A 51 3.24 11.06 12.57
CA SER A 51 4.18 12.18 12.46
C SER A 51 3.73 13.27 13.45
N GLU A 52 4.64 13.74 14.28
CA GLU A 52 4.39 14.91 15.16
C GLU A 52 4.21 16.22 14.38
N ILE A 53 4.27 16.13 13.05
CA ILE A 53 4.18 17.26 12.16
C ILE A 53 2.72 17.68 12.06
N SER A 54 2.43 18.83 12.61
CA SER A 54 1.11 19.41 12.54
C SER A 54 0.97 20.29 11.28
N ARG A 55 -0.26 20.50 10.85
CA ARG A 55 -0.58 21.37 9.71
C ARG A 55 -0.01 22.78 9.85
N GLU A 56 0.11 23.27 11.09
CA GLU A 56 0.64 24.59 11.42
C GLU A 56 2.15 24.73 11.14
N SER A 57 2.86 23.60 11.03
CA SER A 57 4.31 23.59 10.75
C SER A 57 4.65 23.95 9.31
N PHE A 58 3.65 24.07 8.42
CA PHE A 58 3.88 24.39 7.01
C PHE A 58 3.79 25.88 6.71
N PRO A 59 4.77 26.44 5.98
CA PRO A 59 4.65 27.76 5.39
C PRO A 59 3.51 27.71 4.36
N GLY A 60 2.39 28.32 4.56
CA GLY A 60 1.27 28.30 3.61
C GLY A 60 0.07 27.49 4.04
N ARG A 61 0.10 26.83 5.18
CA ARG A 61 -0.99 26.08 5.83
C ARG A 61 -1.91 25.35 4.83
N PRO A 62 -1.70 24.06 4.58
CA PRO A 62 -2.56 23.31 3.68
C PRO A 62 -4.02 23.34 4.14
N ASP A 63 -4.94 23.28 3.19
CA ASP A 63 -6.35 23.10 3.50
C ASP A 63 -6.57 21.70 4.12
N SER A 64 -7.40 21.64 5.15
CA SER A 64 -7.92 20.33 5.60
C SER A 64 -9.05 19.93 4.69
N VAL A 65 -8.96 18.75 4.09
CA VAL A 65 -10.02 18.19 3.26
C VAL A 65 -10.49 16.89 3.90
N ASP A 66 -11.77 16.88 4.27
CA ASP A 66 -12.43 15.72 4.81
C ASP A 66 -13.23 15.02 3.72
N PHE A 67 -13.15 13.70 3.65
CA PHE A 67 -13.92 12.91 2.69
C PHE A 67 -14.41 11.60 3.31
N THR A 68 -15.55 11.13 2.82
CA THR A 68 -16.17 9.91 3.31
C THR A 68 -15.96 8.77 2.32
N VAL A 69 -15.45 7.66 2.82
CA VAL A 69 -15.28 6.44 2.04
C VAL A 69 -16.55 5.60 2.16
N PRO A 70 -17.18 5.16 1.07
CA PRO A 70 -18.35 4.31 1.13
C PRO A 70 -18.09 3.05 1.97
N GLY A 71 -18.80 2.90 3.10
CA GLY A 71 -18.59 1.80 4.06
C GLY A 71 -17.35 1.91 4.94
N GLY A 72 -16.46 2.87 4.71
CA GLY A 72 -15.15 2.97 5.35
C GLY A 72 -14.95 4.15 6.33
N GLY A 73 -15.94 5.01 6.50
CA GLY A 73 -15.89 6.14 7.44
C GLY A 73 -15.18 7.38 6.90
N LEU A 74 -14.89 8.31 7.80
CA LEU A 74 -14.29 9.61 7.49
C LEU A 74 -12.76 9.50 7.38
N ARG A 75 -12.20 10.21 6.40
CA ARG A 75 -10.76 10.41 6.21
C ARG A 75 -10.43 11.89 6.22
N HIS A 76 -9.21 12.20 6.63
CA HIS A 76 -8.69 13.55 6.70
C HIS A 76 -7.41 13.64 5.88
N GLY A 77 -7.39 14.57 4.93
CA GLY A 77 -6.21 14.83 4.11
C GLY A 77 -5.76 16.28 4.20
N TRP A 78 -4.55 16.52 3.69
CA TRP A 78 -3.96 17.84 3.51
C TRP A 78 -3.90 18.15 2.03
N PHE A 79 -4.56 19.23 1.63
CA PHE A 79 -4.51 19.75 0.28
C PHE A 79 -3.61 20.98 0.25
N PHE A 80 -2.59 20.91 -0.55
CA PHE A 80 -1.63 21.96 -0.79
C PHE A 80 -1.96 22.59 -2.15
N PRO A 81 -2.54 23.80 -2.19
CA PRO A 81 -2.91 24.43 -3.44
C PRO A 81 -1.66 24.84 -4.22
N GLY A 82 -1.61 24.48 -5.48
CA GLY A 82 -0.66 24.97 -6.46
C GLY A 82 -1.27 26.13 -7.26
N ARG A 83 -1.02 26.13 -8.57
CA ARG A 83 -1.66 27.09 -9.47
C ARG A 83 -3.12 26.72 -9.72
N VAL A 84 -4.02 27.69 -9.74
CA VAL A 84 -5.44 27.47 -10.06
C VAL A 84 -5.59 26.74 -11.40
N GLY A 85 -6.33 25.63 -11.41
CA GLY A 85 -6.52 24.76 -12.58
C GLY A 85 -5.29 23.90 -12.93
N ALA A 86 -4.29 23.82 -12.04
CA ALA A 86 -3.22 22.85 -12.18
C ALA A 86 -3.75 21.42 -11.94
N PRO A 87 -3.10 20.41 -12.51
CA PRO A 87 -3.39 19.02 -12.16
C PRO A 87 -3.10 18.76 -10.69
N THR A 88 -3.79 17.77 -10.14
CA THR A 88 -3.62 17.39 -8.74
C THR A 88 -2.86 16.07 -8.65
N VAL A 89 -1.77 16.03 -7.88
CA VAL A 89 -1.04 14.82 -7.55
C VAL A 89 -1.56 14.30 -6.20
N VAL A 90 -2.10 13.10 -6.19
CA VAL A 90 -2.51 12.40 -4.97
C VAL A 90 -1.38 11.47 -4.53
N LEU A 91 -0.90 11.68 -3.31
CA LEU A 91 0.18 10.92 -2.72
C LEU A 91 -0.37 9.84 -1.78
N CYS A 92 -0.11 8.59 -2.13
CA CYS A 92 -0.57 7.40 -1.45
C CYS A 92 0.60 6.76 -0.68
N HIS A 93 0.68 7.00 0.63
CA HIS A 93 1.77 6.50 1.46
C HIS A 93 1.80 4.97 1.55
N GLY A 94 2.93 4.42 2.02
CA GLY A 94 3.13 2.99 2.15
C GLY A 94 2.59 2.38 3.44
N TYR A 95 2.79 1.08 3.56
CA TYR A 95 2.48 0.32 4.77
C TYR A 95 3.35 0.79 5.95
N GLU A 96 2.78 0.89 7.15
CA GLU A 96 3.39 1.45 8.37
C GLU A 96 3.92 2.89 8.22
N SER A 97 3.40 3.65 7.27
CA SER A 97 3.77 5.02 6.98
C SER A 97 2.59 5.98 7.23
N SER A 98 2.78 7.26 6.93
CA SER A 98 1.75 8.30 7.04
C SER A 98 1.99 9.42 6.03
N ARG A 99 0.97 10.25 5.79
CA ARG A 99 1.08 11.45 4.94
C ARG A 99 2.19 12.40 5.37
N GLY A 100 2.51 12.42 6.67
CA GLY A 100 3.54 13.31 7.22
C GLY A 100 4.97 12.95 6.79
N GLU A 101 5.19 11.73 6.30
CA GLU A 101 6.49 11.29 5.82
C GLU A 101 6.76 11.73 4.36
N LEU A 102 5.75 12.27 3.67
CA LEU A 102 5.82 12.67 2.26
C LEU A 102 6.14 14.17 2.05
N LEU A 103 6.52 14.87 3.10
CA LEU A 103 6.61 16.34 3.10
C LEU A 103 7.60 16.92 2.10
N THR A 104 8.75 16.29 1.95
CA THR A 104 9.76 16.76 0.99
C THR A 104 9.25 16.61 -0.44
N LEU A 105 8.62 15.48 -0.77
CA LEU A 105 8.01 15.29 -2.07
C LEU A 105 6.83 16.24 -2.33
N ILE A 106 6.04 16.54 -1.28
CA ILE A 106 4.98 17.56 -1.36
C ILE A 106 5.58 18.91 -1.72
N SER A 107 6.66 19.33 -1.02
CA SER A 107 7.33 20.59 -1.28
C SER A 107 7.87 20.69 -2.70
N GLU A 108 8.57 19.66 -3.16
CA GLU A 108 9.11 19.60 -4.52
C GLU A 108 8.01 19.71 -5.60
N LEU A 109 6.87 19.04 -5.41
CA LEU A 109 5.74 19.15 -6.35
C LEU A 109 5.09 20.53 -6.31
N GLN A 110 5.01 21.17 -5.13
CA GLN A 110 4.48 22.52 -5.00
C GLN A 110 5.38 23.57 -5.65
N ASP A 111 6.70 23.43 -5.56
CA ASP A 111 7.65 24.32 -6.23
C ASP A 111 7.44 24.30 -7.76
N HIS A 112 6.91 23.19 -8.28
CA HIS A 112 6.50 23.03 -9.67
C HIS A 112 5.01 23.33 -9.94
N GLN A 113 4.33 24.01 -8.98
CA GLN A 113 2.97 24.53 -9.12
C GLN A 113 1.86 23.46 -9.22
N TYR A 114 2.11 22.22 -8.81
CA TYR A 114 1.06 21.21 -8.71
C TYR A 114 0.14 21.47 -7.51
N ASN A 115 -1.14 21.14 -7.65
CA ASN A 115 -1.96 20.83 -6.49
C ASN A 115 -1.49 19.48 -5.94
N VAL A 116 -1.28 19.38 -4.62
CA VAL A 116 -0.85 18.13 -4.00
C VAL A 116 -1.82 17.75 -2.89
N PHE A 117 -2.21 16.49 -2.85
CA PHE A 117 -3.06 15.97 -1.81
C PHE A 117 -2.44 14.73 -1.17
N ALA A 118 -2.36 14.72 0.15
CA ALA A 118 -1.90 13.58 0.94
C ALA A 118 -2.85 13.28 2.09
N PHE A 119 -3.14 12.02 2.33
CA PHE A 119 -4.04 11.59 3.40
C PHE A 119 -3.51 10.29 4.04
N ASP A 120 -4.04 9.95 5.21
CA ASP A 120 -3.70 8.68 5.86
C ASP A 120 -4.76 7.63 5.56
N PHE A 121 -4.33 6.45 5.12
CA PHE A 121 -5.18 5.28 4.93
C PHE A 121 -5.70 4.71 6.25
N ALA A 122 -6.77 3.93 6.20
CA ALA A 122 -7.26 3.17 7.36
C ALA A 122 -6.15 2.35 8.02
N GLY A 123 -6.11 2.37 9.36
CA GLY A 123 -5.10 1.68 10.14
C GLY A 123 -3.73 2.35 10.18
N HIS A 124 -3.52 3.48 9.47
CA HIS A 124 -2.25 4.17 9.37
C HIS A 124 -2.32 5.61 9.89
N GLY A 125 -1.17 6.21 10.15
CA GLY A 125 -1.06 7.58 10.60
C GLY A 125 -2.00 7.90 11.78
N ALA A 126 -2.81 8.93 11.63
CA ALA A 126 -3.80 9.33 12.63
C ALA A 126 -5.11 8.51 12.57
N ILE A 127 -5.32 7.71 11.52
CA ILE A 127 -6.57 7.00 11.27
C ILE A 127 -6.55 5.62 11.91
N GLY A 128 -7.55 5.33 12.75
CA GLY A 128 -7.75 3.99 13.29
C GLY A 128 -8.31 3.02 12.26
N GLY A 129 -8.43 1.75 12.64
CA GLY A 129 -9.00 0.71 11.79
C GLY A 129 -8.02 -0.42 11.51
N ILE A 130 -8.31 -1.16 10.46
CA ILE A 130 -7.48 -2.24 9.93
C ILE A 130 -7.16 -1.94 8.47
N SER A 131 -6.04 -2.45 7.99
CA SER A 131 -5.65 -2.38 6.59
C SER A 131 -6.01 -3.68 5.88
N THR A 132 -6.48 -3.56 4.66
CA THR A 132 -6.68 -4.68 3.73
C THR A 132 -5.52 -4.84 2.76
N LEU A 133 -4.44 -4.09 3.00
CA LEU A 133 -3.22 -4.06 2.18
C LEU A 133 -3.49 -3.70 0.71
N GLY A 134 -4.44 -2.79 0.47
CA GLY A 134 -4.72 -2.22 -0.84
C GLY A 134 -6.15 -2.38 -1.33
N TYR A 135 -6.90 -3.40 -0.89
CA TYR A 135 -8.26 -3.62 -1.41
C TYR A 135 -9.22 -2.47 -1.07
N GLU A 136 -9.38 -2.12 0.21
CA GLU A 136 -10.22 -1.00 0.63
C GLU A 136 -9.53 0.34 0.37
N GLU A 137 -8.21 0.38 0.47
CA GLU A 137 -7.42 1.58 0.25
C GLU A 137 -7.58 2.12 -1.18
N ALA A 138 -7.85 1.27 -2.18
CA ALA A 138 -8.23 1.72 -3.53
C ALA A 138 -9.53 2.54 -3.53
N ALA A 139 -10.54 2.15 -2.73
CA ALA A 139 -11.76 2.93 -2.59
C ALA A 139 -11.53 4.26 -1.85
N GLU A 140 -10.54 4.33 -0.96
CA GLU A 140 -10.13 5.58 -0.32
C GLU A 140 -9.49 6.55 -1.32
N VAL A 141 -8.65 6.05 -2.24
CA VAL A 141 -8.08 6.85 -3.34
C VAL A 141 -9.20 7.40 -4.23
N ARG A 142 -10.18 6.57 -4.59
CA ARG A 142 -11.35 7.01 -5.36
C ARG A 142 -12.12 8.13 -4.66
N ALA A 143 -12.46 7.93 -3.38
CA ALA A 143 -13.22 8.91 -2.60
C ALA A 143 -12.45 10.25 -2.47
N ALA A 144 -11.12 10.19 -2.37
CA ALA A 144 -10.27 11.37 -2.39
C ALA A 144 -10.36 12.10 -3.74
N ILE A 145 -10.19 11.40 -4.87
CA ILE A 145 -10.30 11.98 -6.21
C ILE A 145 -11.69 12.59 -6.43
N ASP A 146 -12.77 11.88 -6.04
CA ASP A 146 -14.15 12.36 -6.18
C ASP A 146 -14.38 13.65 -5.40
N THR A 147 -13.85 13.72 -4.18
CA THR A 147 -13.97 14.93 -3.34
C THR A 147 -13.15 16.10 -3.90
N LEU A 148 -11.94 15.84 -4.36
CA LEU A 148 -11.06 16.86 -4.93
C LEU A 148 -11.60 17.40 -6.26
N ALA A 149 -12.23 16.56 -7.07
CA ALA A 149 -12.84 16.97 -8.34
C ALA A 149 -13.99 17.98 -8.18
N LEU A 150 -14.55 18.12 -6.99
CA LEU A 150 -15.59 19.12 -6.69
C LEU A 150 -15.03 20.50 -6.33
N ARG A 151 -13.72 20.63 -6.13
CA ARG A 151 -13.06 21.88 -5.76
C ARG A 151 -12.93 22.80 -6.99
N ILE A 152 -13.17 24.08 -6.79
CA ILE A 152 -13.09 25.10 -7.85
C ILE A 152 -11.64 25.38 -8.33
N ASP A 153 -10.66 25.08 -7.48
CA ASP A 153 -9.23 25.30 -7.73
C ASP A 153 -8.53 24.06 -8.32
N VAL A 154 -9.24 22.96 -8.51
CA VAL A 154 -8.76 21.68 -9.06
C VAL A 154 -9.26 21.49 -10.49
N ASP A 155 -8.40 20.99 -11.38
CA ASP A 155 -8.83 20.46 -12.68
C ASP A 155 -9.42 19.05 -12.47
N PRO A 156 -10.75 18.87 -12.63
CA PRO A 156 -11.42 17.60 -12.31
C PRO A 156 -11.07 16.45 -13.24
N ALA A 157 -10.37 16.70 -14.35
CA ALA A 157 -10.03 15.70 -15.36
C ALA A 157 -8.53 15.34 -15.39
N ARG A 158 -7.72 15.91 -14.48
CA ARG A 158 -6.26 15.78 -14.54
C ARG A 158 -5.66 15.44 -13.18
N PHE A 159 -5.67 14.16 -12.84
CA PHE A 159 -5.03 13.61 -11.65
C PHE A 159 -3.78 12.83 -12.01
N GLY A 160 -2.74 12.99 -11.19
CA GLY A 160 -1.59 12.11 -11.12
C GLY A 160 -1.63 11.31 -9.81
N LEU A 161 -1.23 10.07 -9.83
CA LEU A 161 -1.10 9.26 -8.61
C LEU A 161 0.36 8.90 -8.40
N TRP A 162 0.81 9.02 -7.18
CA TRP A 162 2.05 8.44 -6.71
C TRP A 162 1.74 7.52 -5.54
N GLY A 163 2.35 6.33 -5.52
CA GLY A 163 2.16 5.40 -4.42
C GLY A 163 3.40 4.58 -4.13
N TYR A 164 3.58 4.23 -2.86
CA TYR A 164 4.61 3.34 -2.36
C TYR A 164 3.97 2.08 -1.76
N ASN A 165 4.42 0.90 -2.16
CA ASN A 165 3.94 -0.44 -1.80
C ASN A 165 2.41 -0.52 -1.65
N LEU A 166 1.83 -0.49 -0.44
CA LEU A 166 0.38 -0.45 -0.21
C LEU A 166 -0.31 0.68 -1.00
N GLY A 167 0.26 1.88 -0.95
CA GLY A 167 -0.26 3.03 -1.69
C GLY A 167 -0.10 2.86 -3.21
N ALA A 168 0.94 2.16 -3.67
CA ALA A 168 1.12 1.85 -5.08
C ALA A 168 0.06 0.86 -5.59
N TYR A 169 -0.25 -0.18 -4.79
CA TYR A 169 -1.34 -1.10 -5.10
C TYR A 169 -2.68 -0.36 -5.20
N ALA A 170 -3.00 0.48 -4.19
CA ALA A 170 -4.25 1.24 -4.16
C ALA A 170 -4.34 2.22 -5.35
N ALA A 171 -3.26 2.94 -5.65
CA ALA A 171 -3.18 3.87 -6.77
C ALA A 171 -3.35 3.17 -8.13
N LEU A 172 -2.69 2.03 -8.34
CA LEU A 172 -2.80 1.25 -9.57
C LEU A 172 -4.22 0.70 -9.75
N SER A 173 -4.78 0.08 -8.70
CA SER A 173 -6.14 -0.47 -8.70
C SER A 173 -7.21 0.58 -8.99
N GLU A 174 -7.03 1.82 -8.55
CA GLU A 174 -7.95 2.91 -8.87
C GLU A 174 -7.73 3.47 -10.28
N ALA A 175 -6.47 3.66 -10.69
CA ALA A 175 -6.13 4.18 -12.02
C ALA A 175 -6.71 3.33 -13.16
N GLU A 176 -6.84 2.03 -12.95
CA GLU A 176 -7.49 1.12 -13.92
C GLU A 176 -8.97 1.41 -14.16
N LYS A 177 -9.63 2.11 -13.24
CA LYS A 177 -11.09 2.35 -13.24
C LYS A 177 -11.46 3.80 -13.43
N ASP A 178 -10.50 4.73 -13.29
CA ASP A 178 -10.74 6.16 -13.30
C ASP A 178 -9.99 6.87 -14.44
N SER A 179 -10.73 7.25 -15.47
CA SER A 179 -10.18 7.96 -16.63
C SER A 179 -9.66 9.37 -16.34
N ARG A 180 -9.93 9.92 -15.16
CA ARG A 180 -9.38 11.20 -14.70
C ARG A 180 -7.91 11.08 -14.32
N VAL A 181 -7.43 9.87 -14.04
CA VAL A 181 -6.03 9.58 -13.78
C VAL A 181 -5.25 9.59 -15.08
N ARG A 182 -4.33 10.53 -15.21
CA ARG A 182 -3.59 10.80 -16.45
C ARG A 182 -2.17 10.28 -16.45
N THR A 183 -1.62 10.01 -15.27
CA THR A 183 -0.29 9.44 -15.09
C THR A 183 -0.15 8.83 -13.71
N ILE A 184 0.69 7.80 -13.58
CA ILE A 184 0.92 7.12 -12.30
C ILE A 184 2.40 6.81 -12.09
N ILE A 185 2.81 6.88 -10.83
CA ILE A 185 4.13 6.45 -10.36
C ILE A 185 3.93 5.41 -9.26
N LEU A 186 4.52 4.26 -9.45
CA LEU A 186 4.33 3.06 -8.64
C LEU A 186 5.68 2.60 -8.11
N ASP A 187 5.91 2.80 -6.83
CA ASP A 187 7.12 2.37 -6.17
C ASP A 187 6.86 1.09 -5.37
N SER A 188 7.65 0.06 -5.64
CA SER A 188 7.61 -1.22 -4.92
C SER A 188 6.19 -1.83 -4.91
N VAL A 189 5.49 -1.76 -6.05
CA VAL A 189 4.12 -2.27 -6.21
C VAL A 189 4.13 -3.81 -6.25
N TYR A 190 3.09 -4.42 -5.72
CA TYR A 190 2.86 -5.86 -5.75
C TYR A 190 1.54 -6.20 -6.45
N ASP A 191 1.43 -7.42 -6.95
CA ASP A 191 0.31 -7.88 -7.75
C ASP A 191 -0.89 -8.36 -6.92
N ASP A 192 -0.61 -8.94 -5.75
CA ASP A 192 -1.59 -9.48 -4.79
C ASP A 192 -1.19 -9.06 -3.37
N PRO A 193 -2.10 -8.53 -2.54
CA PRO A 193 -1.82 -8.16 -1.15
C PRO A 193 -1.16 -9.25 -0.29
N ALA A 194 -1.35 -10.53 -0.61
CA ALA A 194 -0.67 -11.62 0.08
C ALA A 194 0.86 -11.63 -0.17
N GLN A 195 1.36 -10.95 -1.22
CA GLN A 195 2.81 -10.76 -1.40
C GLN A 195 3.38 -9.84 -0.33
N LEU A 196 2.67 -8.75 0.02
CA LEU A 196 3.10 -7.89 1.12
C LEU A 196 3.05 -8.64 2.48
N VAL A 197 2.05 -9.52 2.69
CA VAL A 197 2.04 -10.41 3.87
C VAL A 197 3.32 -11.23 3.95
N MET A 198 3.77 -11.81 2.85
CA MET A 198 5.03 -12.57 2.80
C MET A 198 6.23 -11.70 3.17
N VAL A 199 6.30 -10.49 2.62
CA VAL A 199 7.37 -9.53 2.88
C VAL A 199 7.42 -9.18 4.37
N GLU A 200 6.28 -8.90 5.00
CA GLU A 200 6.21 -8.55 6.42
C GLU A 200 6.58 -9.73 7.35
N VAL A 201 6.21 -10.97 6.99
CA VAL A 201 6.66 -12.17 7.72
C VAL A 201 8.18 -12.35 7.58
N LYS A 202 8.76 -12.08 6.41
CA LYS A 202 10.22 -12.11 6.20
C LYS A 202 10.93 -11.03 7.01
N LYS A 203 10.41 -9.80 7.04
CA LYS A 203 10.94 -8.69 7.86
C LYS A 203 10.91 -9.01 9.35
N ALA A 204 9.93 -9.77 9.82
CA ALA A 204 9.87 -10.27 11.20
C ALA A 204 10.93 -11.36 11.50
N GLY A 205 11.83 -11.69 10.57
CA GLY A 205 12.86 -12.71 10.72
C GLY A 205 12.39 -14.15 10.58
N LEU A 206 11.15 -14.35 10.14
CA LEU A 206 10.49 -15.67 10.03
C LEU A 206 10.48 -16.22 8.61
N GLY A 207 11.18 -15.60 7.67
CA GLY A 207 11.19 -15.95 6.25
C GLY A 207 11.66 -17.37 5.93
N ARG A 208 12.50 -17.98 6.77
CA ARG A 208 12.92 -19.39 6.63
C ARG A 208 11.80 -20.40 6.87
N PHE A 209 10.72 -19.99 7.54
CA PHE A 209 9.60 -20.86 7.89
C PHE A 209 8.46 -20.71 6.87
N GLN A 210 8.58 -21.33 5.71
CA GLN A 210 7.62 -21.23 4.63
C GLN A 210 6.17 -21.55 5.05
N PHE A 211 5.99 -22.51 5.97
CA PHE A 211 4.67 -22.84 6.50
C PHE A 211 4.02 -21.69 7.27
N LEU A 212 4.79 -20.86 7.99
CA LEU A 212 4.26 -19.67 8.68
C LEU A 212 3.81 -18.61 7.65
N ILE A 213 4.58 -18.41 6.58
CA ILE A 213 4.19 -17.52 5.48
C ILE A 213 2.85 -17.96 4.92
N HIS A 214 2.73 -19.23 4.51
CA HIS A 214 1.48 -19.77 3.94
C HIS A 214 0.29 -19.66 4.90
N TRP A 215 0.48 -19.99 6.18
CA TRP A 215 -0.60 -19.92 7.16
C TRP A 215 -1.03 -18.48 7.44
N THR A 216 -0.08 -17.52 7.49
CA THR A 216 -0.37 -16.10 7.64
C THR A 216 -1.11 -15.55 6.41
N GLN A 217 -0.68 -15.92 5.20
CA GLN A 217 -1.37 -15.56 3.96
C GLN A 217 -2.79 -16.15 3.92
N HIS A 218 -2.98 -17.40 4.37
CA HIS A 218 -4.32 -18.00 4.46
C HIS A 218 -5.20 -17.27 5.48
N GLY A 219 -4.64 -16.92 6.64
CA GLY A 219 -5.34 -16.13 7.65
C GLY A 219 -5.77 -14.76 7.11
N PHE A 220 -4.87 -14.08 6.40
CA PHE A 220 -5.16 -12.82 5.72
C PHE A 220 -6.28 -12.97 4.69
N ARG A 221 -6.20 -13.96 3.79
CA ARG A 221 -7.23 -14.22 2.78
C ARG A 221 -8.57 -14.63 3.39
N TRP A 222 -8.55 -15.34 4.51
CA TRP A 222 -9.78 -15.72 5.22
C TRP A 222 -10.48 -14.50 5.83
N ILE A 223 -9.73 -13.57 6.45
CA ILE A 223 -10.28 -12.32 6.98
C ILE A 223 -10.83 -11.46 5.84
N ASN A 224 -10.13 -11.40 4.72
CA ASN A 224 -10.46 -10.60 3.54
C ASN A 224 -11.21 -11.42 2.47
N HIS A 225 -12.00 -12.44 2.87
CA HIS A 225 -12.67 -13.36 1.95
C HIS A 225 -13.64 -12.68 0.96
N GLN A 226 -14.13 -11.48 1.29
CA GLN A 226 -14.96 -10.67 0.39
C GLN A 226 -14.20 -10.23 -0.88
N TYR A 227 -12.88 -10.19 -0.84
CA TYR A 227 -12.01 -9.81 -1.97
C TYR A 227 -11.42 -11.01 -2.72
N ARG A 228 -11.86 -12.23 -2.42
CA ARG A 228 -11.32 -13.47 -3.04
C ARG A 228 -11.44 -13.51 -4.57
N ASP A 229 -12.45 -12.81 -5.11
CA ASP A 229 -12.74 -12.75 -6.54
C ASP A 229 -12.08 -11.53 -7.24
N VAL A 230 -11.34 -10.70 -6.49
CA VAL A 230 -10.54 -9.62 -7.07
C VAL A 230 -9.31 -10.23 -7.74
N PRO A 231 -9.15 -10.05 -9.06
CA PRO A 231 -8.01 -10.60 -9.76
C PRO A 231 -6.72 -9.86 -9.35
N PRO A 232 -5.55 -10.48 -9.52
CA PRO A 232 -4.28 -9.78 -9.47
C PRO A 232 -4.26 -8.58 -10.41
N LEU A 233 -3.55 -7.51 -10.05
CA LEU A 233 -3.50 -6.26 -10.83
C LEU A 233 -3.00 -6.49 -12.26
N SER A 234 -2.05 -7.41 -12.45
CA SER A 234 -1.53 -7.78 -13.77
C SER A 234 -2.61 -8.19 -14.77
N LYS A 235 -3.77 -8.65 -14.32
CA LYS A 235 -4.86 -9.10 -15.18
C LYS A 235 -5.74 -7.96 -15.73
N SER A 236 -5.66 -6.76 -15.16
CA SER A 236 -6.47 -5.59 -15.55
C SER A 236 -5.66 -4.45 -16.17
N LEU A 237 -4.34 -4.55 -16.23
CA LEU A 237 -3.45 -3.52 -16.74
C LEU A 237 -3.80 -2.99 -18.15
N GLY A 238 -4.51 -3.76 -18.96
CA GLY A 238 -4.96 -3.34 -20.29
C GLY A 238 -5.78 -2.04 -20.29
N GLN A 239 -6.48 -1.73 -19.20
CA GLN A 239 -7.26 -0.49 -19.02
C GLN A 239 -6.36 0.76 -18.98
N LEU A 240 -5.09 0.59 -18.65
CA LEU A 240 -4.09 1.66 -18.60
C LEU A 240 -3.35 1.89 -19.92
N ALA A 241 -3.85 1.37 -21.03
CA ALA A 241 -3.29 1.67 -22.35
C ALA A 241 -3.33 3.19 -22.61
N GLY A 242 -2.17 3.77 -22.95
CA GLY A 242 -2.04 5.22 -23.15
C GLY A 242 -1.84 6.06 -21.89
N VAL A 243 -2.01 5.53 -20.69
CA VAL A 243 -1.67 6.22 -19.44
C VAL A 243 -0.17 6.04 -19.16
N PRO A 244 0.64 7.12 -19.08
CA PRO A 244 2.05 7.03 -18.71
C PRO A 244 2.25 6.48 -17.29
N LYS A 245 3.14 5.51 -17.15
CA LYS A 245 3.43 4.79 -15.90
C LYS A 245 4.93 4.75 -15.66
N LEU A 246 5.35 5.13 -14.45
CA LEU A 246 6.70 4.89 -13.95
C LEU A 246 6.66 3.83 -12.87
N PHE A 247 7.42 2.77 -13.05
CA PHE A 247 7.64 1.74 -12.04
C PHE A 247 9.02 1.96 -11.40
N ILE A 248 9.05 2.01 -10.08
CA ILE A 248 10.29 2.18 -9.31
C ILE A 248 10.56 0.89 -8.56
N GLU A 249 11.74 0.32 -8.77
CA GLU A 249 12.23 -0.88 -8.12
C GLU A 249 13.37 -0.54 -7.17
N ALA A 250 13.44 -1.23 -6.05
CA ALA A 250 14.47 -1.02 -5.04
C ALA A 250 15.30 -2.29 -4.84
N ILE A 251 16.62 -2.17 -4.98
CA ILE A 251 17.55 -3.31 -4.87
C ILE A 251 17.55 -3.90 -3.44
N ASP A 252 17.35 -3.06 -2.43
CA ASP A 252 17.29 -3.47 -1.03
C ASP A 252 15.99 -4.17 -0.63
N GLN A 253 14.99 -4.22 -1.53
CA GLN A 253 13.70 -4.89 -1.34
C GLN A 253 13.43 -5.92 -2.44
N PRO A 254 14.22 -6.99 -2.55
CA PRO A 254 14.23 -7.89 -3.71
C PRO A 254 12.87 -8.54 -4.00
N ASP A 255 12.09 -8.90 -2.97
CA ASP A 255 10.78 -9.51 -3.15
C ASP A 255 9.77 -8.53 -3.81
N LEU A 256 9.80 -7.26 -3.43
CA LEU A 256 8.95 -6.22 -4.03
C LEU A 256 9.48 -5.77 -5.39
N ALA A 257 10.80 -5.71 -5.56
CA ALA A 257 11.41 -5.40 -6.85
C ALA A 257 11.03 -6.44 -7.91
N GLU A 258 11.08 -7.74 -7.57
CA GLU A 258 10.64 -8.82 -8.46
C GLU A 258 9.15 -8.66 -8.83
N ALA A 259 8.27 -8.45 -7.84
CA ALA A 259 6.85 -8.25 -8.07
C ALA A 259 6.56 -7.02 -8.95
N THR A 260 7.25 -5.90 -8.69
CA THR A 260 7.12 -4.66 -9.48
C THR A 260 7.55 -4.89 -10.92
N ARG A 261 8.67 -5.60 -11.12
CA ARG A 261 9.19 -5.93 -12.45
C ARG A 261 8.26 -6.83 -13.24
N GLU A 262 7.63 -7.81 -12.61
CA GLU A 262 6.63 -8.66 -13.25
C GLU A 262 5.45 -7.83 -13.78
N ILE A 263 4.91 -6.93 -12.95
CA ILE A 263 3.82 -6.01 -13.36
C ILE A 263 4.31 -5.07 -14.48
N PHE A 264 5.53 -4.51 -14.36
CA PHE A 264 6.11 -3.66 -15.38
C PHE A 264 6.18 -4.37 -16.74
N LEU A 265 6.61 -5.63 -16.77
CA LEU A 265 6.73 -6.39 -18.02
C LEU A 265 5.37 -6.62 -18.71
N GLU A 266 4.29 -6.74 -17.97
CA GLU A 266 2.93 -6.93 -18.49
C GLU A 266 2.21 -5.62 -18.79
N ALA A 267 2.63 -4.50 -18.19
CA ALA A 267 1.95 -3.21 -18.34
C ALA A 267 1.99 -2.68 -19.79
N PRO A 268 0.88 -2.14 -20.32
CA PRO A 268 0.87 -1.54 -21.65
C PRO A 268 1.70 -0.25 -21.69
N ARG A 269 2.14 0.13 -22.89
CA ARG A 269 2.86 1.41 -23.12
C ARG A 269 1.91 2.62 -23.03
N PRO A 270 2.41 3.83 -22.65
CA PRO A 270 3.78 4.14 -22.27
C PRO A 270 4.11 3.68 -20.85
N ARG A 271 5.27 3.10 -20.66
CA ARG A 271 5.79 2.67 -19.36
C ARG A 271 7.29 2.91 -19.28
N GLU A 272 7.75 3.31 -18.11
CA GLU A 272 9.16 3.51 -17.79
C GLU A 272 9.51 2.75 -16.51
N GLU A 273 10.78 2.38 -16.39
CA GLU A 273 11.34 1.71 -15.23
C GLU A 273 12.45 2.57 -14.62
N ALA A 274 12.53 2.58 -13.30
CA ALA A 274 13.66 3.16 -12.57
C ALA A 274 14.09 2.18 -11.48
N VAL A 275 15.38 1.83 -11.47
CA VAL A 275 15.96 0.94 -10.44
C VAL A 275 16.81 1.79 -9.51
N LEU A 276 16.47 1.75 -8.22
CA LEU A 276 17.13 2.53 -7.18
C LEU A 276 17.84 1.62 -6.18
N GLY A 277 18.85 2.13 -5.52
CA GLY A 277 19.59 1.37 -4.51
C GLY A 277 18.75 1.07 -3.26
N ARG A 278 17.89 2.02 -2.88
CA ARG A 278 17.01 1.94 -1.71
C ARG A 278 15.57 2.24 -2.06
N GLY A 279 14.64 1.51 -1.44
CA GLY A 279 13.21 1.56 -1.73
C GLY A 279 12.35 2.21 -0.66
N ASN A 280 12.87 2.50 0.50
CA ASN A 280 12.08 3.21 1.50
C ASN A 280 12.43 4.70 1.46
N PHE A 281 11.60 5.48 0.78
CA PHE A 281 11.71 6.92 0.66
C PHE A 281 11.97 7.65 2.00
N VAL A 282 11.38 7.17 3.09
CA VAL A 282 11.54 7.75 4.43
C VAL A 282 12.94 7.53 4.99
N SER A 283 13.56 6.39 4.67
CA SER A 283 14.89 6.00 5.18
C SER A 283 16.04 6.29 4.22
N MET A 284 15.76 6.92 3.08
CA MET A 284 16.79 7.37 2.14
C MET A 284 17.65 8.47 2.76
N ASP A 285 18.95 8.48 2.47
CA ASP A 285 19.79 9.64 2.73
C ASP A 285 19.44 10.82 1.79
N ASP A 286 20.00 12.00 2.09
CA ASP A 286 19.61 13.22 1.38
C ASP A 286 19.92 13.17 -0.12
N ASP A 287 20.99 12.49 -0.54
CA ASP A 287 21.38 12.41 -1.95
C ASP A 287 20.48 11.43 -2.71
N ASP A 288 20.23 10.23 -2.15
CA ASP A 288 19.31 9.26 -2.72
C ASP A 288 17.89 9.84 -2.79
N LYS A 289 17.46 10.57 -1.76
CA LYS A 289 16.16 11.20 -1.70
C LYS A 289 15.97 12.27 -2.78
N ARG A 290 16.96 13.12 -3.00
CA ARG A 290 16.95 14.11 -4.09
C ARG A 290 16.89 13.45 -5.47
N LEU A 291 17.64 12.37 -5.68
CA LEU A 291 17.58 11.62 -6.94
C LEU A 291 16.20 11.03 -7.17
N TYR A 292 15.60 10.49 -6.13
CA TYR A 292 14.24 9.96 -6.16
C TYR A 292 13.21 11.06 -6.50
N GLU A 293 13.22 12.15 -5.75
CA GLU A 293 12.30 13.29 -5.94
C GLU A 293 12.43 13.89 -7.34
N ASN A 294 13.67 14.10 -7.81
CA ASN A 294 13.93 14.56 -9.18
C ASN A 294 13.34 13.62 -10.23
N ARG A 295 13.43 12.30 -10.02
CA ARG A 295 12.87 11.32 -10.95
C ARG A 295 11.34 11.39 -10.98
N VAL A 296 10.70 11.46 -9.81
CA VAL A 296 9.26 11.60 -9.65
C VAL A 296 8.75 12.89 -10.30
N VAL A 297 9.35 14.02 -9.94
CA VAL A 297 8.95 15.33 -10.46
C VAL A 297 9.16 15.44 -11.96
N SER A 298 10.30 14.99 -12.48
CA SER A 298 10.57 15.00 -13.91
C SER A 298 9.55 14.18 -14.71
N PHE A 299 9.12 13.03 -14.17
CA PHE A 299 8.10 12.22 -14.82
C PHE A 299 6.73 12.92 -14.85
N PHE A 300 6.32 13.56 -13.74
CA PHE A 300 5.10 14.35 -13.72
C PHE A 300 5.18 15.55 -14.66
N LEU A 301 6.30 16.30 -14.68
CA LEU A 301 6.47 17.43 -15.59
C LEU A 301 6.34 17.02 -17.06
N LEU A 302 6.85 15.86 -17.42
CA LEU A 302 6.79 15.35 -18.79
C LEU A 302 5.37 14.89 -19.17
N HIS A 303 4.68 14.19 -18.29
CA HIS A 303 3.43 13.50 -18.62
C HIS A 303 2.16 14.15 -18.06
N LEU A 304 2.30 15.03 -17.08
CA LEU A 304 1.21 15.77 -16.45
C LEU A 304 1.61 17.25 -16.24
N PRO A 305 1.97 18.01 -17.27
CA PRO A 305 2.51 19.35 -17.09
C PRO A 305 1.55 20.26 -16.30
N ALA A 306 2.09 20.97 -15.31
CA ALA A 306 1.35 21.90 -14.45
C ALA A 306 0.81 23.09 -15.23
N THR A 307 1.51 23.48 -16.31
CA THR A 307 1.15 24.60 -17.20
C THR A 307 0.95 24.07 -18.62
N GLY A 308 -0.24 24.34 -19.21
CA GLY A 308 -0.50 23.99 -20.61
C GLY A 308 -1.33 22.73 -20.81
N LYS A 309 -1.83 22.57 -22.06
CA LYS A 309 -2.50 21.34 -22.47
C LYS A 309 -1.49 20.17 -22.47
N PRO A 310 -1.87 18.97 -22.03
CA PRO A 310 -1.00 17.82 -22.15
C PRO A 310 -0.57 17.62 -23.63
N PRO A 311 0.61 17.09 -23.90
CA PRO A 311 1.00 16.73 -25.26
C PRO A 311 -0.04 15.75 -25.85
N LYS A 312 -0.38 15.96 -27.12
CA LYS A 312 -1.37 15.15 -27.87
C LYS A 312 -0.85 13.74 -28.08
#